data_2028cd69650626079bc55e2688a3b28f
#
_entry.id   2028cd69650626079bc55e2688a3b28f
#
_cell.length_a   1.000
_cell.length_b   1.000
_cell.length_c   1.000
_cell.angle_alpha   90.00
_cell.angle_beta   90.00
_cell.angle_gamma   90.00
#
_symmetry.space_group_name_H-M   'P 1'
#
loop_
_entity.id
_entity.type
_entity.pdbx_description
1 polymer ?
#
loop_
_entity_poly.entity_id
_entity_poly.type
_entity_poly.pdbx_seq_one_letter_code
_entity_poly.pdbx_strand_id
1 'polypeptide(L)'
;RPTTDRIKETLFNMISPQMYDCIFLDLFAGSGGIGIEALSRGAKEAVFVEKNPKAMECVKENLKFTRLEKKGLTLTKDVMNALYQLEGEKVFDFVFMDPPYNMGFEKRVLEYLAGSDLIYEDTVIIVEASLDTDFGYLPELGYSLIKEKRYKTNKHVFIEKAGKEEVC
;
A
#
# COMPACT_ATOMS: atom_id res chain seq x y z
N ARG A 1 5.00 -1.41 16.22
CA ARG A 1 4.75 0.04 16.07
C ARG A 1 3.48 0.25 15.23
N PRO A 2 2.35 0.40 15.89
CA PRO A 2 1.11 0.65 15.14
C PRO A 2 1.03 2.07 14.61
N THR A 3 0.41 2.22 13.45
CA THR A 3 0.04 3.53 12.92
C THR A 3 -1.06 4.08 13.83
N THR A 4 -0.89 5.29 14.31
CA THR A 4 -1.91 5.90 15.16
C THR A 4 -3.16 6.21 14.36
N ASP A 5 -4.31 6.24 15.02
CA ASP A 5 -5.59 6.58 14.37
C ASP A 5 -5.52 7.97 13.73
N ARG A 6 -4.82 8.90 14.36
CA ARG A 6 -4.67 10.26 13.86
C ARG A 6 -3.89 10.29 12.53
N ILE A 7 -2.79 9.52 12.45
CA ILE A 7 -1.99 9.43 11.23
C ILE A 7 -2.79 8.75 10.12
N LYS A 8 -3.52 7.69 10.44
CA LYS A 8 -4.39 7.00 9.51
C LYS A 8 -5.46 7.93 8.95
N GLU A 9 -6.10 8.71 9.81
CA GLU A 9 -7.11 9.66 9.38
C GLU A 9 -6.53 10.73 8.46
N THR A 10 -5.34 11.24 8.79
CA THR A 10 -4.65 12.23 7.95
C THR A 10 -4.38 11.64 6.57
N LEU A 11 -3.86 10.40 6.52
CA LEU A 11 -3.60 9.72 5.26
C LEU A 11 -4.86 9.63 4.40
N PHE A 12 -5.95 9.12 4.97
CA PHE A 12 -7.16 8.90 4.18
C PHE A 12 -7.86 10.20 3.81
N ASN A 13 -7.72 11.27 4.61
CA ASN A 13 -8.22 12.57 4.21
C ASN A 13 -7.51 13.08 2.95
N MET A 14 -6.25 12.72 2.77
CA MET A 14 -5.48 13.12 1.59
C MET A 14 -5.86 12.33 0.34
N ILE A 15 -6.24 11.05 0.48
CA ILE A 15 -6.51 10.18 -0.66
C ILE A 15 -8.00 9.87 -0.86
N SER A 16 -8.85 10.35 0.03
CA SER A 16 -10.29 10.05 0.05
C SER A 16 -11.02 10.32 -1.27
N PRO A 17 -10.69 11.40 -2.01
CA PRO A 17 -11.43 11.67 -3.25
C PRO A 17 -11.36 10.55 -4.28
N GLN A 18 -10.27 9.75 -4.29
CA GLN A 18 -10.09 8.67 -5.25
C GLN A 18 -10.40 7.29 -4.66
N MET A 19 -10.89 7.25 -3.40
CA MET A 19 -11.07 5.97 -2.70
C MET A 19 -12.31 5.20 -3.17
N TYR A 20 -13.36 5.91 -3.54
CA TYR A 20 -14.61 5.26 -3.92
C TYR A 20 -14.41 4.32 -5.12
N ASP A 21 -14.83 3.08 -4.97
CA ASP A 21 -14.78 2.03 -5.99
C ASP A 21 -13.36 1.64 -6.43
N CYS A 22 -12.33 2.04 -5.68
CA CYS A 22 -10.96 1.67 -6.00
C CYS A 22 -10.63 0.24 -5.56
N ILE A 23 -9.54 -0.29 -6.12
CA ILE A 23 -8.97 -1.57 -5.68
C ILE A 23 -7.68 -1.26 -4.94
N PHE A 24 -7.62 -1.71 -3.69
CA PHE A 24 -6.58 -1.32 -2.73
C PHE A 24 -5.72 -2.51 -2.34
N LEU A 25 -4.41 -2.34 -2.34
CA LEU A 25 -3.47 -3.37 -1.89
C LEU A 25 -2.78 -2.91 -0.61
N ASP A 26 -2.93 -3.71 0.45
CA ASP A 26 -2.33 -3.45 1.76
C ASP A 26 -1.22 -4.47 2.00
N LEU A 27 0.01 -4.09 1.71
CA LEU A 27 1.19 -4.93 1.91
C LEU A 27 1.73 -4.74 3.32
N PHE A 28 2.16 -5.83 3.96
CA PHE A 28 2.57 -5.82 5.37
C PHE A 28 1.40 -5.37 6.23
N ALA A 29 0.24 -6.01 6.04
CA ALA A 29 -1.02 -5.50 6.53
C ALA A 29 -1.16 -5.47 8.07
N GLY A 30 -0.39 -6.28 8.80
CA GLY A 30 -0.52 -6.36 10.25
C GLY A 30 -1.94 -6.78 10.64
N SER A 31 -2.64 -5.91 11.36
CA SER A 31 -4.04 -6.15 11.76
C SER A 31 -5.05 -5.72 10.70
N GLY A 32 -4.58 -5.15 9.59
CA GLY A 32 -5.45 -4.76 8.49
C GLY A 32 -6.09 -3.39 8.61
N GLY A 33 -5.63 -2.56 9.55
CA GLY A 33 -6.27 -1.27 9.80
C GLY A 33 -6.35 -0.36 8.58
N ILE A 34 -5.31 -0.36 7.75
CA ILE A 34 -5.27 0.50 6.56
C ILE A 34 -6.25 0.02 5.50
N GLY A 35 -6.19 -1.27 5.12
CA GLY A 35 -7.09 -1.80 4.10
C GLY A 35 -8.55 -1.76 4.53
N ILE A 36 -8.83 -1.98 5.81
CA ILE A 36 -10.18 -1.90 6.33
C ILE A 36 -10.69 -0.46 6.27
N GLU A 37 -9.83 0.51 6.59
CA GLU A 37 -10.21 1.92 6.46
C GLU A 37 -10.54 2.25 4.99
N ALA A 38 -9.75 1.73 4.05
CA ALA A 38 -10.02 1.91 2.62
C ALA A 38 -11.41 1.39 2.26
N LEU A 39 -11.74 0.19 2.70
CA LEU A 39 -13.06 -0.40 2.45
C LEU A 39 -14.18 0.44 3.08
N SER A 40 -13.96 0.93 4.31
CA SER A 40 -14.95 1.77 5.00
C SER A 40 -15.20 3.08 4.25
N ARG A 41 -14.22 3.55 3.50
CA ARG A 41 -14.34 4.80 2.74
C ARG A 41 -14.76 4.58 1.29
N GLY A 42 -15.16 3.37 0.94
CA GLY A 42 -15.77 3.10 -0.35
C GLY A 42 -14.96 2.32 -1.35
N ALA A 43 -13.77 1.82 -0.98
CA ALA A 43 -13.02 0.95 -1.87
C ALA A 43 -13.89 -0.25 -2.26
N LYS A 44 -13.79 -0.66 -3.51
CA LYS A 44 -14.54 -1.81 -4.03
C LYS A 44 -14.00 -3.10 -3.43
N GLU A 45 -12.69 -3.19 -3.29
CA GLU A 45 -11.99 -4.39 -2.82
C GLU A 45 -10.67 -4.00 -2.20
N ALA A 46 -10.26 -4.75 -1.19
CA ALA A 46 -8.91 -4.62 -0.62
C ALA A 46 -8.27 -6.00 -0.53
N VAL A 47 -7.00 -6.08 -0.91
CA VAL A 47 -6.20 -7.29 -0.77
C VAL A 47 -5.22 -7.05 0.37
N PHE A 48 -5.23 -7.96 1.34
CA PHE A 48 -4.38 -7.89 2.53
C PHE A 48 -3.29 -8.94 2.43
N VAL A 49 -2.04 -8.51 2.46
CA VAL A 49 -0.89 -9.42 2.43
C VAL A 49 -0.17 -9.32 3.75
N GLU A 50 -0.09 -10.44 4.46
CA GLU A 50 0.54 -10.52 5.76
C GLU A 50 1.08 -11.93 5.94
N LYS A 51 2.37 -12.05 6.24
CA LYS A 51 3.01 -13.35 6.34
C LYS A 51 2.77 -14.04 7.69
N ASN A 52 2.52 -13.26 8.76
CA ASN A 52 2.31 -13.80 10.10
C ASN A 52 0.88 -14.32 10.25
N PRO A 53 0.68 -15.64 10.51
CA PRO A 53 -0.67 -16.19 10.61
C PRO A 53 -1.51 -15.57 11.74
N LYS A 54 -0.89 -15.21 12.86
CA LYS A 54 -1.61 -14.60 13.96
C LYS A 54 -2.11 -13.20 13.61
N ALA A 55 -1.28 -12.42 12.91
CA ALA A 55 -1.69 -11.11 12.43
C ALA A 55 -2.80 -11.26 11.41
N MET A 56 -2.70 -12.24 10.52
CA MET A 56 -3.76 -12.47 9.53
C MET A 56 -5.09 -12.87 10.19
N GLU A 57 -5.03 -13.63 11.30
CA GLU A 57 -6.24 -13.93 12.06
C GLU A 57 -6.92 -12.64 12.51
N CYS A 58 -6.13 -11.66 12.98
CA CYS A 58 -6.67 -10.35 13.37
C CYS A 58 -7.29 -9.62 12.19
N VAL A 59 -6.67 -9.68 11.01
CA VAL A 59 -7.25 -9.10 9.79
C VAL A 59 -8.63 -9.70 9.54
N LYS A 60 -8.71 -11.03 9.57
CA LYS A 60 -9.98 -11.73 9.29
C LYS A 60 -11.05 -11.39 10.31
N GLU A 61 -10.68 -11.35 11.60
CA GLU A 61 -11.61 -10.97 12.66
C GLU A 61 -12.09 -9.53 12.49
N ASN A 62 -11.19 -8.61 12.17
CA ASN A 62 -11.53 -7.21 11.97
C ASN A 62 -12.43 -7.02 10.74
N LEU A 63 -12.18 -7.77 9.66
CA LEU A 63 -13.05 -7.75 8.48
C LEU A 63 -14.45 -8.23 8.84
N LYS A 64 -14.54 -9.30 9.62
CA LYS A 64 -15.82 -9.85 10.04
C LYS A 64 -16.57 -8.89 10.97
N PHE A 65 -15.85 -8.32 11.93
CA PHE A 65 -16.42 -7.36 12.88
C PHE A 65 -17.00 -6.14 12.19
N THR A 66 -16.31 -5.65 11.15
CA THR A 66 -16.77 -4.49 10.38
C THR A 66 -17.75 -4.85 9.27
N ARG A 67 -18.03 -6.14 9.08
CA ARG A 67 -18.92 -6.66 8.04
C ARG A 67 -18.43 -6.36 6.63
N LEU A 68 -17.10 -6.39 6.46
CA LEU A 68 -16.45 -6.10 5.18
C LEU A 68 -15.76 -7.33 4.58
N GLU A 69 -15.98 -8.52 5.15
CA GLU A 69 -15.25 -9.73 4.72
C GLU A 69 -15.45 -10.08 3.25
N LYS A 70 -16.58 -9.73 2.65
CA LYS A 70 -16.85 -10.04 1.24
C LYS A 70 -16.02 -9.17 0.29
N LYS A 71 -15.48 -8.06 0.79
CA LYS A 71 -14.69 -7.13 0.00
C LYS A 71 -13.20 -7.28 0.26
N GLY A 72 -12.80 -8.16 1.15
CA GLY A 72 -11.40 -8.37 1.51
C GLY A 72 -10.90 -9.71 1.02
N LEU A 73 -9.77 -9.70 0.32
CA LEU A 73 -9.05 -10.92 -0.03
C LEU A 73 -7.81 -10.97 0.85
N THR A 74 -7.57 -12.11 1.52
CA THR A 74 -6.44 -12.24 2.42
C THR A 74 -5.43 -13.25 1.87
N LEU A 75 -4.15 -12.88 1.86
CA LEU A 75 -3.06 -13.74 1.41
C LEU A 75 -2.03 -13.86 2.53
N THR A 76 -1.99 -15.03 3.17
CA THR A 76 -1.03 -15.31 4.26
C THR A 76 0.26 -15.83 3.65
N LYS A 77 1.08 -14.92 3.15
CA LYS A 77 2.36 -15.26 2.53
C LYS A 77 3.27 -14.03 2.51
N ASP A 78 4.54 -14.25 2.17
CA ASP A 78 5.43 -13.11 2.07
C ASP A 78 5.06 -12.23 0.88
N VAL A 79 5.51 -10.98 0.95
CA VAL A 79 5.12 -9.94 0.00
C VAL A 79 5.45 -10.31 -1.45
N MET A 80 6.66 -10.80 -1.71
CA MET A 80 7.04 -11.09 -3.10
C MET A 80 6.22 -12.23 -3.68
N ASN A 81 5.98 -13.30 -2.91
CA ASN A 81 5.15 -14.40 -3.38
C ASN A 81 3.71 -13.96 -3.63
N ALA A 82 3.21 -13.05 -2.78
CA ALA A 82 1.87 -12.51 -2.99
C ALA A 82 1.78 -11.71 -4.30
N LEU A 83 2.79 -10.89 -4.57
CA LEU A 83 2.83 -10.11 -5.81
C LEU A 83 2.87 -11.03 -7.04
N TYR A 84 3.66 -12.09 -6.98
CA TYR A 84 3.73 -13.05 -8.08
C TYR A 84 2.37 -13.72 -8.31
N GLN A 85 1.67 -14.07 -7.24
CA GLN A 85 0.35 -14.70 -7.35
C GLN A 85 -0.69 -13.75 -7.93
N LEU A 86 -0.61 -12.47 -7.59
CA LEU A 86 -1.58 -11.47 -8.03
C LEU A 86 -1.34 -10.99 -9.47
N GLU A 87 -0.13 -11.20 -9.99
CA GLU A 87 0.23 -10.76 -11.34
C GLU A 87 -0.73 -11.35 -12.38
N GLY A 88 -1.30 -10.49 -13.21
CA GLY A 88 -2.26 -10.90 -14.22
C GLY A 88 -3.69 -11.07 -13.72
N GLU A 89 -3.89 -11.04 -12.41
CA GLU A 89 -5.22 -11.26 -11.81
C GLU A 89 -5.90 -9.96 -11.39
N LYS A 90 -5.12 -8.96 -11.01
CA LYS A 90 -5.64 -7.69 -10.50
C LYS A 90 -4.79 -6.52 -10.95
N VAL A 91 -5.42 -5.35 -10.98
CA VAL A 91 -4.72 -4.07 -11.17
C VAL A 91 -5.16 -3.17 -10.03
N PHE A 92 -4.20 -2.55 -9.35
CA PHE A 92 -4.47 -1.77 -8.16
C PHE A 92 -4.48 -0.28 -8.43
N ASP A 93 -5.42 0.43 -7.81
CA ASP A 93 -5.47 1.88 -7.83
C ASP A 93 -4.58 2.47 -6.74
N PHE A 94 -4.47 1.76 -5.62
CA PHE A 94 -3.64 2.15 -4.48
C PHE A 94 -2.84 0.96 -3.99
N VAL A 95 -1.57 1.20 -3.68
CA VAL A 95 -0.71 0.24 -2.99
C VAL A 95 -0.16 0.94 -1.75
N PHE A 96 -0.44 0.38 -0.59
CA PHE A 96 0.13 0.87 0.67
C PHE A 96 1.09 -0.17 1.21
N MET A 97 2.23 0.26 1.71
CA MET A 97 3.15 -0.66 2.37
C MET A 97 3.78 -0.02 3.60
N ASP A 98 3.86 -0.82 4.67
CA ASP A 98 4.50 -0.43 5.93
C ASP A 98 5.50 -1.54 6.30
N PRO A 99 6.60 -1.65 5.56
CA PRO A 99 7.56 -2.73 5.78
C PRO A 99 8.41 -2.50 7.03
N PRO A 100 9.02 -3.56 7.56
CA PRO A 100 10.03 -3.40 8.62
C PRO A 100 11.13 -2.45 8.16
N TYR A 101 11.60 -1.60 9.05
CA TYR A 101 12.63 -0.61 8.72
C TYR A 101 13.98 -1.28 8.44
N ASN A 102 14.76 -0.64 7.60
CA ASN A 102 16.17 -0.98 7.32
C ASN A 102 16.41 -2.38 6.75
N MET A 103 15.41 -2.96 6.08
CA MET A 103 15.54 -4.27 5.44
C MET A 103 15.42 -4.21 3.92
N GLY A 104 15.21 -3.02 3.36
CA GLY A 104 15.16 -2.83 1.91
C GLY A 104 13.93 -3.38 1.21
N PHE A 105 12.89 -3.74 1.96
CA PHE A 105 11.67 -4.29 1.35
C PHE A 105 10.99 -3.31 0.42
N GLU A 106 10.93 -2.03 0.79
CA GLU A 106 10.27 -1.02 -0.04
C GLU A 106 10.92 -0.93 -1.41
N LYS A 107 12.25 -0.99 -1.48
CA LYS A 107 12.96 -0.93 -2.75
C LYS A 107 12.67 -2.17 -3.60
N ARG A 108 12.69 -3.35 -2.98
CA ARG A 108 12.41 -4.61 -3.69
C ARG A 108 11.00 -4.63 -4.28
N VAL A 109 10.02 -4.17 -3.51
CA VAL A 109 8.63 -4.10 -3.98
C VAL A 109 8.52 -3.09 -5.13
N LEU A 110 9.13 -1.92 -4.97
CA LEU A 110 9.08 -0.88 -6.00
C LEU A 110 9.79 -1.33 -7.27
N GLU A 111 10.91 -2.04 -7.16
CA GLU A 111 11.59 -2.62 -8.33
C GLU A 111 10.70 -3.59 -9.08
N TYR A 112 10.01 -4.47 -8.35
CA TYR A 112 9.09 -5.42 -8.97
C TYR A 112 7.93 -4.70 -9.66
N LEU A 113 7.29 -3.77 -8.95
CA LEU A 113 6.12 -3.07 -9.48
C LEU A 113 6.43 -2.20 -10.69
N ALA A 114 7.68 -1.72 -10.82
CA ALA A 114 8.07 -0.87 -11.93
C ALA A 114 7.83 -1.53 -13.29
N GLY A 115 8.01 -2.85 -13.37
CA GLY A 115 7.79 -3.62 -14.60
C GLY A 115 6.54 -4.48 -14.59
N SER A 116 5.63 -4.25 -13.66
CA SER A 116 4.48 -5.11 -13.42
C SER A 116 3.18 -4.50 -13.92
N ASP A 117 2.26 -5.37 -14.35
CA ASP A 117 0.91 -4.95 -14.71
C ASP A 117 -0.02 -4.82 -13.50
N LEU A 118 0.51 -5.03 -12.29
CA LEU A 118 -0.27 -4.83 -11.06
C LEU A 118 -0.59 -3.36 -10.82
N ILE A 119 0.19 -2.47 -11.40
CA ILE A 119 -0.04 -1.03 -11.30
C ILE A 119 -0.10 -0.41 -12.70
N TYR A 120 -0.69 0.76 -12.78
CA TYR A 120 -0.79 1.52 -14.01
C TYR A 120 -0.43 2.99 -13.72
N GLU A 121 -0.51 3.83 -14.73
CA GLU A 121 -0.02 5.22 -14.65
C GLU A 121 -0.66 6.07 -13.55
N ASP A 122 -1.92 5.77 -13.19
CA ASP A 122 -2.62 6.53 -12.15
C ASP A 122 -2.56 5.88 -10.77
N THR A 123 -1.91 4.73 -10.63
CA THR A 123 -1.78 4.08 -9.33
C THR A 123 -0.95 4.94 -8.40
N VAL A 124 -1.45 5.14 -7.19
CA VAL A 124 -0.70 5.82 -6.13
C VAL A 124 -0.12 4.77 -5.19
N ILE A 125 1.19 4.81 -5.03
CA ILE A 125 1.90 3.94 -4.09
C ILE A 125 2.27 4.79 -2.87
N ILE A 126 1.91 4.31 -1.69
CA ILE A 126 2.20 5.01 -0.44
C ILE A 126 3.09 4.11 0.41
N VAL A 127 4.24 4.64 0.81
CA VAL A 127 5.19 3.89 1.64
C VAL A 127 5.30 4.58 3.00
N GLU A 128 5.07 3.82 4.06
CA GLU A 128 5.36 4.29 5.40
C GLU A 128 6.80 3.88 5.73
N ALA A 129 7.64 4.86 6.06
CA ALA A 129 9.07 4.63 6.24
C ALA A 129 9.60 5.48 7.39
N SER A 130 10.81 5.14 7.87
CA SER A 130 11.49 5.98 8.85
C SER A 130 11.88 7.30 8.18
N LEU A 131 12.08 8.33 9.00
CA LEU A 131 12.36 9.68 8.48
C LEU A 131 13.62 9.73 7.63
N ASP A 132 14.59 8.86 7.89
CA ASP A 132 15.88 8.85 7.19
C ASP A 132 15.93 7.87 6.02
N THR A 133 14.85 7.17 5.71
CA THR A 133 14.84 6.27 4.54
C THR A 133 14.99 7.08 3.27
N ASP A 134 15.96 6.69 2.44
CA ASP A 134 16.26 7.35 1.18
C ASP A 134 15.47 6.74 0.02
N PHE A 135 14.84 7.60 -0.77
CA PHE A 135 14.11 7.20 -1.97
C PHE A 135 14.73 7.81 -3.25
N GLY A 136 16.00 8.16 -3.18
CA GLY A 136 16.70 8.78 -4.30
C GLY A 136 16.78 7.93 -5.56
N TYR A 137 16.51 6.63 -5.45
CA TYR A 137 16.53 5.71 -6.58
C TYR A 137 15.24 5.74 -7.43
N LEU A 138 14.19 6.44 -6.98
CA LEU A 138 12.90 6.41 -7.67
C LEU A 138 12.96 6.81 -9.14
N PRO A 139 13.65 7.89 -9.53
CA PRO A 139 13.69 8.25 -10.95
C PRO A 139 14.30 7.16 -11.84
N GLU A 140 15.30 6.45 -11.36
CA GLU A 140 15.93 5.36 -12.11
C GLU A 140 14.98 4.20 -12.36
N LEU A 141 14.01 4.00 -11.47
CA LEU A 141 13.00 2.97 -11.60
C LEU A 141 11.79 3.42 -12.42
N GLY A 142 11.76 4.68 -12.83
CA GLY A 142 10.65 5.22 -13.60
C GLY A 142 9.51 5.78 -12.76
N TYR A 143 9.81 6.18 -11.53
CA TYR A 143 8.82 6.75 -10.62
C TYR A 143 9.08 8.24 -10.36
N SER A 144 8.02 8.93 -9.98
CA SER A 144 8.07 10.30 -9.47
C SER A 144 7.61 10.29 -8.01
N LEU A 145 8.35 11.00 -7.16
CA LEU A 145 7.93 11.24 -5.78
C LEU A 145 6.98 12.43 -5.81
N ILE A 146 5.70 12.18 -5.50
CA ILE A 146 4.66 13.20 -5.61
C ILE A 146 4.59 14.06 -4.36
N LYS A 147 4.73 13.43 -3.20
CA LYS A 147 4.56 14.12 -1.92
C LYS A 147 5.24 13.33 -0.81
N GLU A 148 5.74 14.05 0.19
CA GLU A 148 6.25 13.44 1.40
C GLU A 148 5.56 14.12 2.58
N LYS A 149 4.89 13.34 3.42
CA LYS A 149 4.28 13.84 4.64
C LYS A 149 5.07 13.31 5.82
N ARG A 150 5.74 14.21 6.54
CA ARG A 150 6.58 13.85 7.67
C ARG A 150 5.83 13.96 8.98
N TYR A 151 6.05 12.97 9.84
CA TYR A 151 5.51 12.94 11.19
C TYR A 151 6.68 12.94 12.18
N LYS A 152 6.40 12.75 13.46
CA LYS A 152 7.44 12.83 14.49
C LYS A 152 8.54 11.76 14.31
N THR A 153 8.16 10.52 14.01
CA THR A 153 9.10 9.40 13.95
C THR A 153 9.12 8.68 12.61
N ASN A 154 8.21 9.01 11.71
CA ASN A 154 8.08 8.32 10.43
C ASN A 154 7.53 9.27 9.38
N LYS A 155 7.42 8.79 8.16
CA LYS A 155 6.87 9.58 7.05
C LYS A 155 6.05 8.71 6.13
N HIS A 156 5.15 9.33 5.39
CA HIS A 156 4.45 8.72 4.25
C HIS A 156 4.97 9.35 2.97
N VAL A 157 5.41 8.50 2.06
CA VAL A 157 5.93 8.92 0.76
C VAL A 157 4.94 8.48 -0.31
N PHE A 158 4.50 9.42 -1.14
CA PHE A 158 3.50 9.18 -2.19
C PHE A 158 4.23 9.13 -3.53
N ILE A 159 4.04 8.05 -4.27
CA ILE A 159 4.80 7.71 -5.46
C ILE A 159 3.85 7.35 -6.59
N GLU A 160 4.16 7.82 -7.81
CA GLU A 160 3.44 7.43 -9.01
C GLU A 160 4.46 7.10 -10.10
N LYS A 161 4.02 6.42 -11.15
CA LYS A 161 4.87 6.25 -12.33
C LYS A 161 5.14 7.62 -12.93
N ALA A 162 6.37 7.83 -13.40
CA ALA A 162 6.73 9.09 -14.04
C ALA A 162 5.89 9.26 -15.31
N GLY A 163 5.35 10.47 -15.50
CA GLY A 163 4.49 10.77 -16.64
C GLY A 163 5.26 10.83 -17.94
N LYS A 164 4.61 10.47 -19.05
CA LYS A 164 5.22 10.53 -20.37
C LYS A 164 5.52 11.96 -20.81
N GLU A 165 4.84 12.92 -20.21
CA GLU A 165 5.00 14.33 -20.55
C GLU A 165 6.37 14.87 -20.16
N GLU A 166 7.05 14.20 -19.23
CA GLU A 166 8.38 14.59 -18.80
C GLU A 166 9.46 14.20 -19.78
N VAL A 167 9.10 13.50 -20.84
CA VAL A 167 10.03 12.99 -21.85
C VAL A 167 10.19 13.96 -23.03
N CYS A 168 9.43 14.99 -23.08
CA CYS A 168 9.48 15.96 -24.20
C CYS A 168 10.65 16.90 -24.13
#